data_c5fdf651cfa685644d2ad0f81ff8be1a
#
_entry.id   c5fdf651cfa685644d2ad0f81ff8be1a
#
_cell.length_a   1.000
_cell.length_b   1.000
_cell.length_c   1.000
_cell.angle_alpha   90.00
_cell.angle_beta   90.00
_cell.angle_gamma   90.00
#
_symmetry.space_group_name_H-M   'P 1'
#
loop_
_entity.id
_entity.type
_entity.pdbx_description
1 polymer ?
#
loop_
_entity_poly.entity_id
_entity_poly.type
_entity_poly.pdbx_seq_one_letter_code
_entity_poly.pdbx_strand_id
1 'polypeptide(L)'
;MKKTNNNLLLLYMIFGVSLVIANVVTGKLIDVPINLFGQHIQLPGAAVCYAITFLMTDVIGEVWGKKEANVCVRWGLISQVLATLMIIFTQKLPAVDFKMQESYDMLLGQNWIFVVGSLTAYLASQSWDVFVFHKIRDKILAKDPNNAKKRWIWNNASTMTSQIIDTVLFIGIAFGIGFGWLWDSNMHKVLLGMCIGQYLLKFILAALDTPIFYLMTRKK
;
A
#
# COMPACT_ATOMS: atom_id res chain seq x y z
N MET A 1 -15.49 6.70 17.31
CA MET A 1 -14.86 5.72 18.24
C MET A 1 -14.38 6.41 19.50
N LYS A 2 -14.47 5.79 20.70
CA LYS A 2 -13.92 6.41 21.92
C LYS A 2 -12.41 6.28 21.95
N LYS A 3 -11.69 7.34 22.39
CA LYS A 3 -10.24 7.34 22.56
C LYS A 3 -9.86 6.53 23.81
N THR A 4 -9.66 5.22 23.63
CA THR A 4 -9.22 4.28 24.67
C THR A 4 -8.02 3.48 24.18
N ASN A 5 -7.19 3.00 25.10
CA ASN A 5 -6.03 2.17 24.73
C ASN A 5 -6.45 0.86 24.06
N ASN A 6 -7.56 0.24 24.51
CA ASN A 6 -8.06 -0.99 23.92
C ASN A 6 -8.48 -0.79 22.45
N ASN A 7 -9.14 0.33 22.15
CA ASN A 7 -9.53 0.66 20.77
C ASN A 7 -8.30 0.92 19.89
N LEU A 8 -7.28 1.59 20.43
CA LEU A 8 -6.01 1.82 19.72
C LEU A 8 -5.29 0.50 19.41
N LEU A 9 -5.19 -0.39 20.40
CA LEU A 9 -4.60 -1.72 20.21
C LEU A 9 -5.36 -2.54 19.17
N LEU A 10 -6.70 -2.51 19.19
CA LEU A 10 -7.51 -3.18 18.18
C LEU A 10 -7.20 -2.67 16.77
N LEU A 11 -7.10 -1.35 16.57
CA LEU A 11 -6.76 -0.77 15.26
C LEU A 11 -5.34 -1.15 14.82
N TYR A 12 -4.37 -1.19 15.75
CA TYR A 12 -3.00 -1.65 15.47
C TYR A 12 -2.98 -3.11 15.01
N MET A 13 -3.76 -3.99 15.68
CA MET A 13 -3.87 -5.39 15.30
C MET A 13 -4.51 -5.55 13.92
N ILE A 14 -5.61 -4.84 13.64
CA ILE A 14 -6.27 -4.88 12.33
C ILE A 14 -5.31 -4.39 11.24
N PHE A 15 -4.60 -3.28 11.47
CA PHE A 15 -3.60 -2.76 10.54
C PHE A 15 -2.50 -3.78 10.27
N GLY A 16 -1.87 -4.33 11.31
CA GLY A 16 -0.77 -5.28 11.19
C GLY A 16 -1.17 -6.56 10.47
N VAL A 17 -2.30 -7.16 10.84
CA VAL A 17 -2.83 -8.36 10.17
C VAL A 17 -3.16 -8.06 8.71
N SER A 18 -3.84 -6.96 8.42
CA SER A 18 -4.20 -6.59 7.05
C SER A 18 -2.96 -6.34 6.18
N LEU A 19 -1.91 -5.73 6.74
CA LEU A 19 -0.65 -5.48 6.03
C LEU A 19 0.08 -6.80 5.71
N VAL A 20 0.17 -7.72 6.66
CA VAL A 20 0.81 -9.04 6.45
C VAL A 20 0.04 -9.84 5.40
N ILE A 21 -1.28 -9.94 5.54
CA ILE A 21 -2.12 -10.66 4.59
C ILE A 21 -2.06 -10.03 3.19
N ALA A 22 -2.03 -8.69 3.10
CA ALA A 22 -1.87 -8.00 1.81
C ALA A 22 -0.68 -8.55 1.03
N ASN A 23 0.50 -8.64 1.65
CA ASN A 23 1.69 -9.13 0.97
C ASN A 23 1.64 -10.64 0.66
N VAL A 24 0.97 -11.43 1.49
CA VAL A 24 0.77 -12.87 1.24
C VAL A 24 -0.12 -13.10 0.02
N VAL A 25 -1.21 -12.32 -0.13
CA VAL A 25 -2.18 -12.50 -1.24
C VAL A 25 -1.83 -11.69 -2.50
N THR A 26 -0.75 -10.92 -2.48
CA THR A 26 -0.31 -10.07 -3.62
C THR A 26 -0.11 -10.87 -4.89
N GLY A 27 0.45 -12.08 -4.79
CA GLY A 27 0.73 -12.95 -5.94
C GLY A 27 -0.51 -13.40 -6.69
N LYS A 28 -1.70 -13.36 -6.07
CA LYS A 28 -2.96 -13.61 -6.77
C LYS A 28 -3.37 -12.38 -7.56
N LEU A 29 -3.35 -12.47 -8.89
CA LEU A 29 -3.86 -11.42 -9.77
C LEU A 29 -5.38 -11.56 -9.92
N ILE A 30 -6.07 -10.42 -9.78
CA ILE A 30 -7.51 -10.29 -9.98
C ILE A 30 -7.72 -9.75 -11.40
N ASP A 31 -8.50 -10.45 -12.21
CA ASP A 31 -8.92 -9.99 -13.53
C ASP A 31 -10.11 -9.04 -13.40
N VAL A 32 -9.93 -7.80 -13.86
CA VAL A 32 -11.00 -6.79 -13.89
C VAL A 32 -11.46 -6.67 -15.34
N PRO A 33 -12.75 -6.88 -15.64
CA PRO A 33 -13.28 -6.92 -17.01
C PRO A 33 -13.38 -5.50 -17.63
N ILE A 34 -12.31 -4.74 -17.52
CA ILE A 34 -12.13 -3.43 -18.14
C ILE A 34 -10.96 -3.55 -19.12
N ASN A 35 -11.24 -3.37 -20.41
CA ASN A 35 -10.22 -3.44 -21.46
C ASN A 35 -9.39 -2.16 -21.49
N LEU A 36 -8.07 -2.31 -21.32
CA LEU A 36 -7.09 -1.26 -21.49
C LEU A 36 -5.95 -1.77 -22.38
N PHE A 37 -5.60 -1.07 -23.44
CA PHE A 37 -4.59 -1.47 -24.42
C PHE A 37 -4.83 -2.86 -25.06
N GLY A 38 -6.11 -3.30 -25.15
CA GLY A 38 -6.49 -4.59 -25.73
C GLY A 38 -6.38 -5.78 -24.77
N GLN A 39 -6.19 -5.53 -23.48
CA GLN A 39 -6.12 -6.54 -22.42
C GLN A 39 -6.98 -6.11 -21.22
N HIS A 40 -7.45 -7.07 -20.44
CA HIS A 40 -8.09 -6.79 -19.16
C HIS A 40 -7.08 -6.19 -18.17
N ILE A 41 -7.57 -5.29 -17.32
CA ILE A 41 -6.76 -4.77 -16.21
C ILE A 41 -6.58 -5.88 -15.18
N GLN A 42 -5.33 -6.16 -14.82
CA GLN A 42 -5.00 -7.07 -13.75
C GLN A 42 -4.60 -6.27 -12.49
N LEU A 43 -5.10 -6.69 -11.34
CA LEU A 43 -4.80 -6.04 -10.07
C LEU A 43 -4.23 -7.05 -9.08
N PRO A 44 -3.22 -6.68 -8.28
CA PRO A 44 -2.75 -7.51 -7.18
C PRO A 44 -3.86 -7.77 -6.16
N GLY A 45 -3.98 -9.00 -5.67
CA GLY A 45 -4.97 -9.39 -4.66
C GLY A 45 -4.88 -8.59 -3.36
N ALA A 46 -3.71 -8.03 -3.09
CA ALA A 46 -3.46 -7.11 -1.98
C ALA A 46 -4.35 -5.86 -1.96
N ALA A 47 -4.86 -5.43 -3.11
CA ALA A 47 -5.54 -4.15 -3.26
C ALA A 47 -6.69 -3.95 -2.25
N VAL A 48 -7.47 -5.01 -1.98
CA VAL A 48 -8.58 -4.97 -1.01
C VAL A 48 -8.07 -4.83 0.43
N CYS A 49 -6.98 -5.55 0.77
CA CYS A 49 -6.39 -5.50 2.11
C CYS A 49 -5.77 -4.13 2.41
N TYR A 50 -5.19 -3.48 1.40
CA TYR A 50 -4.62 -2.13 1.56
C TYR A 50 -5.68 -1.08 1.88
N ALA A 51 -6.91 -1.21 1.39
CA ALA A 51 -8.01 -0.31 1.79
C ALA A 51 -8.18 -0.29 3.31
N ILE A 52 -8.17 -1.48 3.95
CA ILE A 52 -8.30 -1.58 5.40
C ILE A 52 -7.10 -0.91 6.10
N THR A 53 -5.88 -1.06 5.59
CA THR A 53 -4.69 -0.44 6.21
C THR A 53 -4.76 1.08 6.16
N PHE A 54 -5.17 1.68 5.05
CA PHE A 54 -5.35 3.13 4.93
C PHE A 54 -6.43 3.63 5.90
N LEU A 55 -7.61 2.99 5.91
CA LEU A 55 -8.68 3.37 6.83
C LEU A 55 -8.23 3.33 8.30
N MET A 56 -7.48 2.29 8.71
CA MET A 56 -7.00 2.18 10.09
C MET A 56 -6.02 3.31 10.45
N THR A 57 -5.07 3.62 9.57
CA THR A 57 -4.12 4.72 9.80
C THR A 57 -4.79 6.08 9.84
N ASP A 58 -5.79 6.31 8.99
CA ASP A 58 -6.56 7.56 8.98
C ASP A 58 -7.38 7.73 10.25
N VAL A 59 -8.07 6.69 10.71
CA VAL A 59 -8.82 6.71 11.97
C VAL A 59 -7.89 6.93 13.17
N ILE A 60 -6.71 6.28 13.21
CA ILE A 60 -5.72 6.49 14.27
C ILE A 60 -5.21 7.92 14.21
N GLY A 61 -4.88 8.43 13.03
CA GLY A 61 -4.40 9.80 12.83
C GLY A 61 -5.39 10.86 13.29
N GLU A 62 -6.68 10.67 13.01
CA GLU A 62 -7.73 11.60 13.41
C GLU A 62 -8.03 11.54 14.91
N VAL A 63 -8.12 10.36 15.52
CA VAL A 63 -8.55 10.20 16.91
C VAL A 63 -7.40 10.33 17.91
N TRP A 64 -6.22 9.75 17.59
CA TRP A 64 -5.04 9.74 18.49
C TRP A 64 -3.92 10.66 18.05
N GLY A 65 -3.94 11.09 16.80
CA GLY A 65 -2.98 12.03 16.22
C GLY A 65 -1.90 11.36 15.37
N LYS A 66 -1.27 12.16 14.51
CA LYS A 66 -0.25 11.73 13.53
C LYS A 66 0.90 10.93 14.15
N LYS A 67 1.28 11.24 15.40
CA LYS A 67 2.37 10.54 16.09
C LYS A 67 2.05 9.06 16.30
N GLU A 68 0.83 8.76 16.75
CA GLU A 68 0.35 7.38 16.95
C GLU A 68 0.16 6.63 15.63
N ALA A 69 -0.35 7.30 14.59
CA ALA A 69 -0.43 6.70 13.26
C ALA A 69 0.95 6.29 12.72
N ASN A 70 1.98 7.13 12.89
CA ASN A 70 3.35 6.80 12.51
C ASN A 70 3.95 5.63 13.34
N VAL A 71 3.58 5.52 14.61
CA VAL A 71 3.97 4.38 15.47
C VAL A 71 3.31 3.11 14.96
N CYS A 72 2.02 3.15 14.63
CA CYS A 72 1.28 2.03 14.04
C CYS A 72 1.96 1.52 12.75
N VAL A 73 2.26 2.43 11.82
CA VAL A 73 2.95 2.08 10.56
C VAL A 73 4.29 1.42 10.83
N ARG A 74 5.12 1.96 11.73
CA ARG A 74 6.43 1.36 12.06
C ARG A 74 6.31 -0.05 12.61
N TRP A 75 5.40 -0.29 13.53
CA TRP A 75 5.17 -1.63 14.08
C TRP A 75 4.60 -2.59 13.03
N GLY A 76 3.73 -2.11 12.15
CA GLY A 76 3.25 -2.89 11.01
C GLY A 76 4.38 -3.32 10.07
N LEU A 77 5.31 -2.41 9.72
CA LEU A 77 6.48 -2.74 8.91
C LEU A 77 7.39 -3.77 9.57
N ILE A 78 7.63 -3.64 10.89
CA ILE A 78 8.40 -4.64 11.66
C ILE A 78 7.69 -6.00 11.63
N SER A 79 6.37 -6.02 11.86
CA SER A 79 5.57 -7.25 11.81
C SER A 79 5.62 -7.89 10.42
N GLN A 80 5.62 -7.09 9.36
CA GLN A 80 5.72 -7.57 7.98
C GLN A 80 7.09 -8.23 7.71
N VAL A 81 8.18 -7.60 8.14
CA VAL A 81 9.53 -8.17 8.00
C VAL A 81 9.63 -9.48 8.78
N LEU A 82 9.13 -9.51 10.02
CA LEU A 82 9.11 -10.73 10.84
C LEU A 82 8.32 -11.85 10.15
N ALA A 83 7.11 -11.57 9.65
CA ALA A 83 6.29 -12.55 8.94
C ALA A 83 7.02 -13.12 7.71
N THR A 84 7.68 -12.25 6.94
CA THR A 84 8.47 -12.67 5.76
C THR A 84 9.63 -13.58 6.15
N LEU A 85 10.36 -13.25 7.23
CA LEU A 85 11.45 -14.11 7.73
C LEU A 85 10.93 -15.47 8.18
N MET A 86 9.77 -15.52 8.85
CA MET A 86 9.13 -16.78 9.25
C MET A 86 8.71 -17.61 8.04
N ILE A 87 8.16 -17.00 7.00
CA ILE A 87 7.81 -17.68 5.74
C ILE A 87 9.06 -18.27 5.07
N ILE A 88 10.13 -17.47 4.93
CA ILE A 88 11.40 -17.92 4.34
C ILE A 88 12.02 -19.06 5.16
N PHE A 89 11.98 -18.95 6.49
CA PHE A 89 12.48 -19.99 7.37
C PHE A 89 11.70 -21.30 7.18
N THR A 90 10.38 -21.23 7.21
CA THR A 90 9.50 -22.39 7.02
C THR A 90 9.70 -23.04 5.64
N GLN A 91 9.89 -22.22 4.60
CA GLN A 91 10.15 -22.69 3.23
C GLN A 91 11.42 -23.56 3.12
N LYS A 92 12.43 -23.27 3.95
CA LYS A 92 13.70 -24.03 3.97
C LYS A 92 13.65 -25.32 4.78
N LEU A 93 12.57 -25.56 5.54
CA LEU A 93 12.41 -26.81 6.28
C LEU A 93 11.99 -27.93 5.33
N PRO A 94 12.46 -29.18 5.54
CA PRO A 94 12.12 -30.30 4.68
C PRO A 94 10.62 -30.60 4.78
N ALA A 95 9.96 -30.64 3.62
CA ALA A 95 8.56 -31.04 3.52
C ALA A 95 8.41 -32.57 3.55
N VAL A 96 7.28 -33.03 4.08
CA VAL A 96 6.93 -34.47 4.07
C VAL A 96 6.62 -34.94 2.65
N ASP A 97 6.06 -34.08 1.81
CA ASP A 97 5.68 -34.39 0.44
C ASP A 97 6.19 -33.29 -0.53
N PHE A 98 6.74 -33.74 -1.65
CA PHE A 98 7.28 -32.86 -2.69
C PHE A 98 6.21 -31.93 -3.29
N LYS A 99 4.99 -32.42 -3.52
CA LYS A 99 3.89 -31.61 -4.07
C LYS A 99 3.47 -30.49 -3.12
N MET A 100 3.54 -30.75 -1.81
CA MET A 100 3.26 -29.73 -0.81
C MET A 100 4.34 -28.65 -0.83
N GLN A 101 5.63 -29.04 -0.96
CA GLN A 101 6.73 -28.08 -1.10
C GLN A 101 6.54 -27.20 -2.34
N GLU A 102 6.26 -27.81 -3.48
CA GLU A 102 6.05 -27.09 -4.73
C GLU A 102 4.89 -26.08 -4.64
N SER A 103 3.78 -26.48 -4.01
CA SER A 103 2.63 -25.59 -3.79
C SER A 103 2.97 -24.43 -2.85
N TYR A 104 3.73 -24.72 -1.79
CA TYR A 104 4.19 -23.70 -0.85
C TYR A 104 5.12 -22.70 -1.53
N ASP A 105 6.09 -23.19 -2.31
CA ASP A 105 7.05 -22.35 -3.03
C ASP A 105 6.36 -21.49 -4.10
N MET A 106 5.37 -22.02 -4.78
CA MET A 106 4.59 -21.29 -5.77
C MET A 106 3.78 -20.16 -5.15
N LEU A 107 3.18 -20.38 -3.97
CA LEU A 107 2.32 -19.40 -3.32
C LEU A 107 3.09 -18.38 -2.48
N LEU A 108 4.13 -18.82 -1.76
CA LEU A 108 4.80 -18.00 -0.75
C LEU A 108 6.26 -17.69 -1.08
N GLY A 109 6.87 -18.43 -2.02
CA GLY A 109 8.28 -18.25 -2.38
C GLY A 109 8.63 -16.86 -2.89
N GLN A 110 7.67 -16.15 -3.47
CA GLN A 110 7.84 -14.78 -3.97
C GLN A 110 7.44 -13.70 -2.96
N ASN A 111 6.96 -14.07 -1.77
CA ASN A 111 6.50 -13.10 -0.78
C ASN A 111 7.57 -12.05 -0.43
N TRP A 112 8.84 -12.46 -0.36
CA TRP A 112 9.94 -11.57 -0.03
C TRP A 112 10.10 -10.42 -1.04
N ILE A 113 9.91 -10.66 -2.35
CA ILE A 113 10.06 -9.61 -3.37
C ILE A 113 8.89 -8.63 -3.30
N PHE A 114 7.67 -9.09 -2.95
CA PHE A 114 6.52 -8.22 -2.71
C PHE A 114 6.77 -7.29 -1.53
N VAL A 115 7.38 -7.81 -0.46
CA VAL A 115 7.74 -7.02 0.73
C VAL A 115 8.84 -6.02 0.40
N VAL A 116 9.90 -6.42 -0.31
CA VAL A 116 10.95 -5.50 -0.77
C VAL A 116 10.36 -4.41 -1.65
N GLY A 117 9.49 -4.78 -2.61
CA GLY A 117 8.79 -3.82 -3.46
C GLY A 117 7.95 -2.83 -2.67
N SER A 118 7.16 -3.34 -1.71
CA SER A 118 6.31 -2.52 -0.84
C SER A 118 7.11 -1.55 0.04
N LEU A 119 8.18 -2.03 0.67
CA LEU A 119 9.04 -1.19 1.52
C LEU A 119 9.75 -0.11 0.71
N THR A 120 10.29 -0.47 -0.46
CA THR A 120 10.99 0.46 -1.34
C THR A 120 10.03 1.52 -1.88
N ALA A 121 8.85 1.11 -2.34
CA ALA A 121 7.82 2.01 -2.81
C ALA A 121 7.37 2.98 -1.72
N TYR A 122 7.11 2.48 -0.50
CA TYR A 122 6.75 3.29 0.65
C TYR A 122 7.81 4.34 0.99
N LEU A 123 9.08 3.94 1.12
CA LEU A 123 10.16 4.88 1.48
C LEU A 123 10.36 5.96 0.42
N ALA A 124 10.33 5.58 -0.85
CA ALA A 124 10.50 6.52 -1.95
C ALA A 124 9.30 7.48 -2.07
N SER A 125 8.08 6.94 -2.03
CA SER A 125 6.85 7.73 -2.14
C SER A 125 6.68 8.70 -0.96
N GLN A 126 6.96 8.23 0.26
CA GLN A 126 6.90 9.05 1.47
C GLN A 126 7.92 10.20 1.44
N SER A 127 9.15 9.91 0.99
CA SER A 127 10.20 10.93 0.85
C SER A 127 9.83 11.97 -0.21
N TRP A 128 9.25 11.52 -1.32
CA TRP A 128 8.76 12.38 -2.38
C TRP A 128 7.58 13.26 -1.93
N ASP A 129 6.62 12.67 -1.21
CA ASP A 129 5.48 13.39 -0.67
C ASP A 129 5.92 14.57 0.20
N VAL A 130 6.80 14.32 1.17
CA VAL A 130 7.36 15.35 2.04
C VAL A 130 8.09 16.43 1.23
N PHE A 131 8.92 16.04 0.26
CA PHE A 131 9.67 16.98 -0.58
C PHE A 131 8.74 17.88 -1.40
N VAL A 132 7.78 17.31 -2.11
CA VAL A 132 6.85 18.05 -2.97
C VAL A 132 5.93 18.93 -2.13
N PHE A 133 5.43 18.41 -0.99
CA PHE A 133 4.60 19.16 -0.05
C PHE A 133 5.29 20.45 0.36
N HIS A 134 6.52 20.37 0.88
CA HIS A 134 7.26 21.55 1.33
C HIS A 134 7.61 22.48 0.17
N LYS A 135 8.07 21.94 -0.97
CA LYS A 135 8.43 22.73 -2.15
C LYS A 135 7.27 23.58 -2.68
N ILE A 136 6.06 22.99 -2.78
CA ILE A 136 4.87 23.72 -3.26
C ILE A 136 4.38 24.70 -2.19
N ARG A 137 4.31 24.26 -0.93
CA ARG A 137 3.91 25.11 0.19
C ARG A 137 4.77 26.37 0.29
N ASP A 138 6.08 26.21 0.30
CA ASP A 138 7.02 27.32 0.47
C ASP A 138 6.95 28.29 -0.72
N LYS A 139 6.76 27.77 -1.95
CA LYS A 139 6.56 28.61 -3.15
C LYS A 139 5.25 29.40 -3.10
N ILE A 140 4.18 28.84 -2.54
CA ILE A 140 2.88 29.53 -2.41
C ILE A 140 2.93 30.56 -1.28
N LEU A 141 3.49 30.20 -0.12
CA LEU A 141 3.57 31.10 1.02
C LEU A 141 4.57 32.25 0.80
N ALA A 142 5.61 32.07 0.00
CA ALA A 142 6.51 33.15 -0.42
C ALA A 142 5.80 34.24 -1.23
N LYS A 143 4.71 33.88 -1.97
CA LYS A 143 3.92 34.84 -2.74
C LYS A 143 2.79 35.50 -1.92
N ASP A 144 2.22 34.76 -0.98
CA ASP A 144 1.11 35.20 -0.14
C ASP A 144 1.13 34.46 1.21
N PRO A 145 1.77 35.04 2.25
CA PRO A 145 1.96 34.37 3.55
C PRO A 145 0.67 33.98 4.27
N ASN A 146 -0.45 34.66 3.98
CA ASN A 146 -1.73 34.44 4.65
C ASN A 146 -2.70 33.52 3.88
N ASN A 147 -2.27 32.93 2.75
CA ASN A 147 -3.15 32.16 1.89
C ASN A 147 -3.33 30.69 2.33
N ALA A 148 -3.85 30.51 3.54
CA ALA A 148 -4.22 29.18 4.05
C ALA A 148 -5.30 28.47 3.20
N LYS A 149 -6.06 29.22 2.37
CA LYS A 149 -7.10 28.66 1.48
C LYS A 149 -6.54 27.76 0.39
N LYS A 150 -5.26 27.91 0.02
CA LYS A 150 -4.60 27.06 -0.99
C LYS A 150 -3.94 25.82 -0.39
N ARG A 151 -4.16 25.51 0.89
CA ARG A 151 -3.60 24.34 1.56
C ARG A 151 -3.90 23.02 0.86
N TRP A 152 -5.04 22.91 0.25
CA TRP A 152 -5.45 21.74 -0.50
C TRP A 152 -4.55 21.47 -1.74
N ILE A 153 -3.96 22.50 -2.34
CA ILE A 153 -3.12 22.35 -3.55
C ILE A 153 -1.85 21.58 -3.24
N TRP A 154 -1.08 22.01 -2.23
CA TRP A 154 0.17 21.32 -1.90
C TRP A 154 -0.07 19.96 -1.28
N ASN A 155 -1.17 19.78 -0.53
CA ASN A 155 -1.55 18.50 0.03
C ASN A 155 -1.93 17.49 -1.08
N ASN A 156 -2.85 17.87 -1.97
CA ASN A 156 -3.28 16.95 -3.04
C ASN A 156 -2.18 16.71 -4.07
N ALA A 157 -1.41 17.73 -4.46
CA ALA A 157 -0.34 17.57 -5.44
C ALA A 157 0.77 16.64 -4.93
N SER A 158 1.15 16.75 -3.65
CA SER A 158 2.14 15.85 -3.06
C SER A 158 1.61 14.42 -3.00
N THR A 159 0.39 14.23 -2.50
CA THR A 159 -0.23 12.90 -2.40
C THR A 159 -0.44 12.24 -3.77
N MET A 160 -0.98 12.97 -4.76
CA MET A 160 -1.20 12.38 -6.08
C MET A 160 0.10 11.94 -6.75
N THR A 161 1.16 12.75 -6.66
CA THR A 161 2.45 12.40 -7.27
C THR A 161 3.17 11.30 -6.51
N SER A 162 3.10 11.28 -5.17
CA SER A 162 3.69 10.21 -4.37
C SER A 162 3.00 8.86 -4.61
N GLN A 163 1.68 8.83 -4.82
CA GLN A 163 0.95 7.60 -5.14
C GLN A 163 1.31 7.03 -6.53
N ILE A 164 1.67 7.88 -7.50
CA ILE A 164 2.22 7.40 -8.78
C ILE A 164 3.54 6.67 -8.54
N ILE A 165 4.46 7.29 -7.80
CA ILE A 165 5.78 6.70 -7.48
C ILE A 165 5.59 5.39 -6.73
N ASP A 166 4.75 5.36 -5.71
CA ASP A 166 4.44 4.16 -4.94
C ASP A 166 3.96 3.03 -5.85
N THR A 167 3.00 3.31 -6.72
CA THR A 167 2.42 2.30 -7.61
C THR A 167 3.43 1.79 -8.64
N VAL A 168 4.18 2.68 -9.28
CA VAL A 168 5.17 2.31 -10.31
C VAL A 168 6.31 1.49 -9.70
N LEU A 169 6.84 1.91 -8.54
CA LEU A 169 7.92 1.18 -7.88
C LEU A 169 7.43 -0.17 -7.37
N PHE A 170 6.26 -0.23 -6.74
CA PHE A 170 5.71 -1.49 -6.26
C PHE A 170 5.48 -2.48 -7.40
N ILE A 171 4.76 -2.10 -8.45
CA ILE A 171 4.49 -2.97 -9.60
C ILE A 171 5.79 -3.34 -10.32
N GLY A 172 6.69 -2.38 -10.53
CA GLY A 172 7.98 -2.60 -11.19
C GLY A 172 8.86 -3.59 -10.45
N ILE A 173 8.94 -3.51 -9.12
CA ILE A 173 9.76 -4.43 -8.33
C ILE A 173 9.04 -5.78 -8.17
N ALA A 174 7.79 -5.76 -7.71
CA ALA A 174 7.04 -6.96 -7.38
C ALA A 174 6.79 -7.86 -8.60
N PHE A 175 6.30 -7.29 -9.68
CA PHE A 175 5.95 -8.03 -10.90
C PHE A 175 6.98 -7.86 -12.00
N GLY A 176 7.50 -6.64 -12.19
CA GLY A 176 8.51 -6.38 -13.21
C GLY A 176 9.78 -7.19 -12.97
N ILE A 177 10.37 -7.07 -11.78
CA ILE A 177 11.58 -7.79 -11.40
C ILE A 177 11.23 -9.19 -10.88
N GLY A 178 10.28 -9.30 -9.96
CA GLY A 178 9.95 -10.55 -9.28
C GLY A 178 9.46 -11.65 -10.21
N PHE A 179 8.65 -11.34 -11.21
CA PHE A 179 8.20 -12.27 -12.25
C PHE A 179 9.01 -12.19 -13.55
N GLY A 180 9.99 -11.27 -13.62
CA GLY A 180 10.78 -11.09 -14.84
C GLY A 180 10.04 -10.37 -15.97
N TRP A 181 8.89 -9.76 -15.72
CA TRP A 181 8.04 -9.16 -16.75
C TRP A 181 8.60 -7.89 -17.40
N LEU A 182 9.60 -7.25 -16.77
CA LEU A 182 10.32 -6.13 -17.39
C LEU A 182 11.14 -6.57 -18.60
N TRP A 183 11.54 -7.83 -18.67
CA TRP A 183 12.34 -8.39 -19.77
C TRP A 183 11.50 -9.06 -20.86
N ASP A 184 10.16 -9.15 -20.64
CA ASP A 184 9.22 -9.67 -21.62
C ASP A 184 8.39 -8.53 -22.23
N SER A 185 8.63 -8.25 -23.52
CA SER A 185 7.93 -7.17 -24.24
C SER A 185 6.40 -7.34 -24.28
N ASN A 186 5.91 -8.59 -24.19
CA ASN A 186 4.47 -8.86 -24.17
C ASN A 186 3.83 -8.43 -22.85
N MET A 187 4.61 -8.42 -21.76
CA MET A 187 4.14 -8.09 -20.42
C MET A 187 4.18 -6.57 -20.12
N HIS A 188 4.83 -5.76 -20.94
CA HIS A 188 4.90 -4.31 -20.69
C HIS A 188 3.51 -3.64 -20.67
N LYS A 189 2.59 -4.07 -21.56
CA LYS A 189 1.21 -3.56 -21.56
C LYS A 189 0.44 -3.98 -20.31
N VAL A 190 0.70 -5.21 -19.82
CA VAL A 190 0.11 -5.73 -18.57
C VAL A 190 0.60 -4.89 -17.40
N LEU A 191 1.92 -4.68 -17.26
CA LEU A 191 2.50 -3.85 -16.20
C LEU A 191 1.94 -2.42 -16.21
N LEU A 192 1.82 -1.81 -17.40
CA LEU A 192 1.24 -0.48 -17.52
C LEU A 192 -0.25 -0.46 -17.12
N GLY A 193 -1.00 -1.46 -17.56
CA GLY A 193 -2.41 -1.65 -17.17
C GLY A 193 -2.57 -1.83 -15.67
N MET A 194 -1.69 -2.59 -15.02
CA MET A 194 -1.66 -2.76 -13.56
C MET A 194 -1.38 -1.44 -12.84
N CYS A 195 -0.40 -0.66 -13.32
CA CYS A 195 -0.09 0.66 -12.73
C CYS A 195 -1.30 1.60 -12.79
N ILE A 196 -1.94 1.71 -13.95
CA ILE A 196 -3.12 2.56 -14.14
C ILE A 196 -4.29 2.05 -13.29
N GLY A 197 -4.56 0.75 -13.36
CA GLY A 197 -5.67 0.13 -12.62
C GLY A 197 -5.51 0.27 -11.10
N GLN A 198 -4.32 0.01 -10.58
CA GLN A 198 -4.04 0.15 -9.14
C GLN A 198 -4.11 1.60 -8.69
N TYR A 199 -3.62 2.54 -9.49
CA TYR A 199 -3.72 3.97 -9.22
C TYR A 199 -5.19 4.42 -9.16
N LEU A 200 -6.01 4.04 -10.15
CA LEU A 200 -7.44 4.34 -10.16
C LEU A 200 -8.19 3.69 -8.99
N LEU A 201 -7.85 2.42 -8.68
CA LEU A 201 -8.46 1.71 -7.56
C LEU A 201 -8.20 2.42 -6.23
N LYS A 202 -7.01 2.96 -5.99
CA LYS A 202 -6.71 3.74 -4.78
C LYS A 202 -7.63 4.94 -4.62
N PHE A 203 -7.99 5.64 -5.70
CA PHE A 203 -8.97 6.74 -5.66
C PHE A 203 -10.37 6.25 -5.31
N ILE A 204 -10.81 5.16 -5.93
CA ILE A 204 -12.13 4.58 -5.65
C ILE A 204 -12.20 4.14 -4.19
N LEU A 205 -11.18 3.46 -3.68
CA LEU A 205 -11.12 3.01 -2.29
C LEU A 205 -11.13 4.20 -1.32
N ALA A 206 -10.36 5.25 -1.57
CA ALA A 206 -10.37 6.46 -0.75
C ALA A 206 -11.77 7.14 -0.71
N ALA A 207 -12.52 7.10 -1.81
CA ALA A 207 -13.90 7.58 -1.84
C ALA A 207 -14.84 6.68 -1.03
N LEU A 208 -14.68 5.36 -1.12
CA LEU A 208 -15.49 4.38 -0.39
C LEU A 208 -15.18 4.34 1.12
N ASP A 209 -13.93 4.59 1.49
CA ASP A 209 -13.50 4.63 2.89
C ASP A 209 -14.03 5.86 3.63
N THR A 210 -14.29 6.95 2.92
CA THR A 210 -14.74 8.22 3.50
C THR A 210 -15.97 8.07 4.40
N PRO A 211 -17.10 7.44 4.00
CA PRO A 211 -18.24 7.25 4.88
C PRO A 211 -17.92 6.44 6.14
N ILE A 212 -17.09 5.39 6.01
CA ILE A 212 -16.70 4.53 7.12
C ILE A 212 -15.80 5.30 8.09
N PHE A 213 -14.85 6.08 7.57
CA PHE A 213 -14.02 6.98 8.35
C PHE A 213 -14.84 7.96 9.19
N TYR A 214 -15.83 8.64 8.59
CA TYR A 214 -16.72 9.55 9.32
C TYR A 214 -17.54 8.83 10.40
N LEU A 215 -18.02 7.60 10.12
CA LEU A 215 -18.75 6.80 11.12
C LEU A 215 -17.86 6.44 12.31
N MET A 216 -16.59 6.05 12.06
CA MET A 216 -15.65 5.65 13.10
C MET A 216 -15.11 6.83 13.90
N THR A 217 -14.92 8.00 13.29
CA THR A 217 -14.35 9.19 13.92
C THR A 217 -15.39 10.11 14.55
N ARG A 218 -16.69 9.87 14.31
CA ARG A 218 -17.79 10.67 14.86
C ARG A 218 -17.68 10.79 16.38
N LYS A 219 -17.49 12.03 16.86
CA LYS A 219 -17.55 12.36 18.29
C LYS A 219 -19.00 12.09 18.77
N LYS A 220 -19.16 11.17 19.72
CA LYS A 220 -20.36 11.05 20.51
C LYS A 220 -20.27 11.97 21.71
#